data_1ca8319f768c3daee753dd3f17759257
#
_entry.id   1ca8319f768c3daee753dd3f17759257
#
_cell.length_a   1.000
_cell.length_b   1.000
_cell.length_c   1.000
_cell.angle_alpha   90.00
_cell.angle_beta   90.00
_cell.angle_gamma   90.00
#
_symmetry.space_group_name_H-M   'P 1'
#
loop_
_entity.id
_entity.type
_entity.pdbx_description
1 polymer ?
#
loop_
_entity_poly.entity_id
_entity_poly.type
_entity_poly.pdbx_seq_one_letter_code
_entity_poly.pdbx_strand_id
1 'polypeptide(L)'
;MKITEVKTYSVSYPVKDPFSNGMRTTRERAFGIVEIKTDAGITGWGEGASLPPRRTIDNNVVDKNPFDSEVIWGALHFAGVDAAGISAIDIALWDIMGKALKMPVHALLGGA
;
A
#
# COMPACT_ATOMS: atom_id res chain seq x y z
N MET A 1 13.55 13.46 3.79
CA MET A 1 12.38 12.80 4.41
C MET A 1 12.65 11.31 4.53
N LYS A 2 12.22 10.73 5.61
CA LYS A 2 12.51 9.34 5.93
C LYS A 2 11.25 8.66 6.47
N ILE A 3 10.98 7.46 6.00
CA ILE A 3 9.88 6.64 6.51
C ILE A 3 10.28 6.13 7.89
N THR A 4 9.47 6.43 8.90
CA THR A 4 9.74 6.07 10.29
C THR A 4 8.96 4.85 10.74
N GLU A 5 7.77 4.64 10.18
CA GLU A 5 6.89 3.55 10.62
C GLU A 5 5.95 3.16 9.48
N VAL A 6 5.71 1.87 9.37
CA VAL A 6 4.70 1.32 8.45
C VAL A 6 3.75 0.46 9.28
N LYS A 7 2.48 0.83 9.29
CA LYS A 7 1.41 0.04 9.92
C LYS A 7 0.60 -0.64 8.84
N THR A 8 0.19 -1.87 9.10
CA THR A 8 -0.63 -2.65 8.20
C THR A 8 -1.90 -3.08 8.90
N TYR A 9 -3.00 -3.05 8.15
CA TYR A 9 -4.31 -3.43 8.66
C TYR A 9 -4.94 -4.41 7.67
N SER A 10 -5.44 -5.53 8.19
CA SER A 10 -6.23 -6.46 7.38
C SER A 10 -7.70 -6.20 7.64
N VAL A 11 -8.44 -5.98 6.57
CA VAL A 11 -9.88 -5.72 6.64
C VAL A 11 -10.58 -6.84 5.89
N SER A 12 -11.54 -7.49 6.55
CA SER A 12 -12.39 -8.48 5.90
C SER A 12 -13.86 -8.13 6.14
N TYR A 13 -14.68 -8.42 5.15
CA TYR A 13 -16.11 -8.21 5.25
C TYR A 13 -16.85 -9.31 4.49
N PRO A 14 -18.01 -9.74 5.01
CA PRO A 14 -18.82 -10.76 4.35
C PRO A 14 -19.46 -10.19 3.09
N VAL A 15 -19.35 -10.93 1.98
CA VAL A 15 -20.05 -10.60 0.73
C VAL A 15 -21.08 -11.70 0.47
N LYS A 16 -22.35 -11.29 0.38
CA LYS A 16 -23.42 -12.19 0.03
C LYS A 16 -23.38 -12.47 -1.47
N ASP A 17 -23.25 -13.74 -1.85
CA ASP A 17 -23.33 -14.15 -3.24
C ASP A 17 -24.79 -14.10 -3.72
N PRO A 18 -25.17 -13.19 -4.63
CA PRO A 18 -26.53 -13.08 -5.14
C PRO A 18 -26.93 -14.24 -6.06
N PHE A 19 -26.00 -15.09 -6.46
CA PHE A 19 -26.24 -16.19 -7.41
C PHE A 19 -26.30 -17.57 -6.73
N SER A 20 -26.17 -17.65 -5.41
CA SER A 20 -26.27 -18.95 -4.75
C SER A 20 -27.74 -19.39 -4.68
N ASN A 21 -28.07 -20.46 -5.40
CA ASN A 21 -29.38 -21.10 -5.44
C ASN A 21 -29.79 -21.67 -4.07
N GLY A 22 -30.43 -20.85 -3.23
CA GLY A 22 -30.98 -21.34 -1.97
C GLY A 22 -29.95 -21.73 -0.91
N MET A 23 -28.70 -21.89 -1.27
CA MET A 23 -27.59 -22.05 -0.34
C MET A 23 -26.81 -20.74 -0.26
N ARG A 24 -27.03 -20.01 0.80
CA ARG A 24 -26.31 -18.76 1.04
C ARG A 24 -24.85 -19.07 1.39
N THR A 25 -23.98 -19.00 0.42
CA THR A 25 -22.56 -18.92 0.68
C THR A 25 -22.17 -17.46 0.91
N THR A 26 -21.82 -17.16 2.14
CA THR A 26 -21.20 -15.89 2.47
C THR A 26 -19.73 -16.02 2.12
N ARG A 27 -19.26 -15.21 1.16
CA ARG A 27 -17.82 -15.08 0.90
C ARG A 27 -17.25 -13.95 1.73
N GLU A 28 -16.10 -14.18 2.32
CA GLU A 28 -15.32 -13.11 2.90
C GLU A 28 -14.40 -12.53 1.84
N ARG A 29 -14.44 -11.22 1.68
CA ARG A 29 -13.40 -10.48 0.96
C ARG A 29 -12.48 -9.84 1.97
N ALA A 30 -11.18 -10.04 1.75
CA ALA A 30 -10.14 -9.43 2.55
C ALA A 30 -9.30 -8.51 1.69
N PHE A 31 -8.90 -7.39 2.25
CA PHE A 31 -7.90 -6.50 1.65
C PHE A 31 -7.02 -5.92 2.73
N GLY A 32 -5.86 -5.43 2.33
CA GLY A 32 -4.91 -4.81 3.24
C GLY A 32 -4.87 -3.31 3.07
N ILE A 33 -4.69 -2.61 4.17
CA ILE A 33 -4.44 -1.17 4.20
C ILE A 33 -3.04 -0.95 4.77
N VAL A 34 -2.31 -0.01 4.16
CA VAL A 34 -0.97 0.38 4.60
C VAL A 34 -1.03 1.85 5.02
N GLU A 35 -0.47 2.13 6.18
CA GLU A 35 -0.23 3.48 6.68
C GLU A 35 1.27 3.69 6.81
N ILE A 36 1.82 4.60 6.02
CA ILE A 36 3.25 4.93 6.05
C ILE A 36 3.44 6.30 6.69
N LYS A 37 4.19 6.34 7.78
CA LYS A 37 4.51 7.58 8.49
C LYS A 37 5.94 8.00 8.20
N THR A 38 6.14 9.31 8.13
CA THR A 38 7.45 9.91 7.88
C THR A 38 7.87 10.83 9.00
N ASP A 39 9.15 11.16 9.05
CA ASP A 39 9.71 12.13 9.99
C ASP A 39 9.31 13.58 9.69
N ALA A 40 8.70 13.82 8.53
CA ALA A 40 8.18 15.15 8.16
C ALA A 40 6.75 15.38 8.62
N GLY A 41 6.15 14.47 9.39
CA GLY A 41 4.77 14.56 9.84
C GLY A 41 3.73 14.24 8.76
N ILE A 42 4.17 13.73 7.61
CA ILE A 42 3.31 13.36 6.49
C ILE A 42 3.04 11.87 6.59
N THR A 43 1.77 11.48 6.44
CA THR A 43 1.32 10.10 6.42
C THR A 43 0.70 9.78 5.06
N GLY A 44 1.07 8.65 4.50
CA GLY A 44 0.49 8.14 3.26
C GLY A 44 -0.28 6.86 3.49
N TRP A 45 -1.34 6.65 2.71
CA TRP A 45 -2.22 5.50 2.79
C TRP A 45 -2.27 4.79 1.44
N GLY A 46 -2.24 3.46 1.51
CA GLY A 46 -2.41 2.61 0.34
C GLY A 46 -3.26 1.40 0.69
N GLU A 47 -3.74 0.72 -0.35
CA GLU A 47 -4.50 -0.52 -0.19
C GLU A 47 -4.17 -1.50 -1.30
N GLY A 48 -4.36 -2.79 -1.03
CA GLY A 48 -4.15 -3.83 -2.00
C GLY A 48 -4.81 -5.14 -1.56
N ALA A 49 -4.96 -6.05 -2.52
CA ALA A 49 -5.53 -7.37 -2.24
C ALA A 49 -4.67 -8.21 -1.30
N SER A 50 -3.37 -7.93 -1.23
CA SER A 50 -2.44 -8.54 -0.29
C SER A 50 -1.43 -7.50 0.17
N LEU A 51 -0.74 -7.81 1.27
CA LEU A 51 0.31 -6.97 1.83
C LEU A 51 1.61 -7.77 1.90
N PRO A 52 2.77 -7.08 1.78
CA PRO A 52 4.05 -7.74 2.00
C PRO A 52 4.17 -8.23 3.46
N PRO A 53 4.97 -9.28 3.71
CA PRO A 53 5.27 -9.69 5.08
C PRO A 53 5.93 -8.57 5.88
N ARG A 54 5.67 -8.55 7.19
CA ARG A 54 6.21 -7.53 8.09
C ARG A 54 7.72 -7.38 7.96
N ARG A 55 8.43 -8.49 7.94
CA ARG A 55 9.90 -8.48 7.84
C ARG A 55 10.38 -7.84 6.55
N THR A 56 9.70 -8.10 5.45
CA THR A 56 10.02 -7.52 4.14
C THR A 56 9.80 -6.01 4.15
N ILE A 57 8.71 -5.55 4.76
CA ILE A 57 8.44 -4.12 4.93
C ILE A 57 9.54 -3.46 5.75
N ASP A 58 9.89 -4.05 6.88
CA ASP A 58 10.92 -3.48 7.77
C ASP A 58 12.28 -3.38 7.08
N ASN A 59 12.64 -4.37 6.27
CA ASN A 59 13.93 -4.40 5.60
C ASN A 59 14.02 -3.52 4.35
N ASN A 60 12.91 -3.24 3.69
CA ASN A 60 12.93 -2.62 2.36
C ASN A 60 12.19 -1.29 2.27
N VAL A 61 11.40 -0.93 3.26
CA VAL A 61 10.58 0.28 3.24
C VAL A 61 10.93 1.23 4.39
N VAL A 62 11.02 0.71 5.59
CA VAL A 62 11.35 1.53 6.77
C VAL A 62 12.77 2.09 6.62
N ASP A 63 12.97 3.31 7.06
CA ASP A 63 14.21 4.09 6.94
C ASP A 63 14.56 4.57 5.52
N LYS A 64 13.69 4.33 4.56
CA LYS A 64 13.88 4.80 3.18
C LYS A 64 13.22 6.16 2.97
N ASN A 65 13.67 6.84 1.92
CA ASN A 65 13.02 8.07 1.46
C ASN A 65 11.83 7.71 0.56
N PRO A 66 10.61 8.19 0.86
CA PRO A 66 9.45 7.86 0.02
C PRO A 66 9.59 8.35 -1.43
N PHE A 67 10.44 9.34 -1.71
CA PHE A 67 10.71 9.78 -3.08
C PHE A 67 11.55 8.77 -3.88
N ASP A 68 12.20 7.82 -3.22
CA ASP A 68 12.90 6.71 -3.87
C ASP A 68 11.96 5.54 -4.19
N SER A 69 10.78 5.85 -4.69
CA SER A 69 9.72 4.85 -4.91
C SER A 69 10.14 3.73 -5.86
N GLU A 70 10.91 4.04 -6.90
CA GLU A 70 11.41 3.01 -7.84
C GLU A 70 12.40 2.07 -7.18
N VAL A 71 13.26 2.58 -6.31
CA VAL A 71 14.21 1.76 -5.55
C VAL A 71 13.48 0.83 -4.60
N ILE A 72 12.48 1.37 -3.89
CA ILE A 72 11.65 0.58 -2.96
C ILE A 72 10.88 -0.48 -3.75
N TRP A 73 10.27 -0.11 -4.88
CA TRP A 73 9.56 -1.04 -5.74
C TRP A 73 10.46 -2.20 -6.19
N GLY A 74 11.67 -1.87 -6.66
CA GLY A 74 12.64 -2.88 -7.09
C GLY A 74 13.07 -3.81 -5.96
N ALA A 75 13.29 -3.28 -4.76
CA ALA A 75 13.66 -4.07 -3.59
C ALA A 75 12.53 -5.04 -3.18
N LEU A 76 11.28 -4.60 -3.20
CA LEU A 76 10.13 -5.44 -2.92
C LEU A 76 9.94 -6.53 -3.97
N HIS A 77 10.11 -6.16 -5.23
CA HIS A 77 10.02 -7.11 -6.34
C HIS A 77 11.10 -8.20 -6.21
N PHE A 78 12.34 -7.80 -5.95
CA PHE A 78 13.45 -8.73 -5.74
C PHE A 78 13.23 -9.63 -4.52
N ALA A 79 12.58 -9.13 -3.49
CA ALA A 79 12.22 -9.90 -2.30
C ALA A 79 11.07 -10.89 -2.52
N GLY A 80 10.50 -10.94 -3.72
CA GLY A 80 9.43 -11.87 -4.07
C GLY A 80 8.03 -11.42 -3.70
N VAL A 81 7.83 -10.13 -3.42
CA VAL A 81 6.50 -9.59 -3.14
C VAL A 81 5.67 -9.58 -4.42
N ASP A 82 4.42 -9.99 -4.32
CA ASP A 82 3.51 -10.00 -5.46
C ASP A 82 3.09 -8.57 -5.87
N ALA A 83 2.50 -8.45 -7.06
CA ALA A 83 2.09 -7.16 -7.61
C ALA A 83 1.11 -6.42 -6.70
N ALA A 84 0.19 -7.13 -6.06
CA ALA A 84 -0.79 -6.52 -5.16
C ALA A 84 -0.12 -5.92 -3.91
N GLY A 85 0.84 -6.63 -3.32
CA GLY A 85 1.59 -6.14 -2.17
C GLY A 85 2.47 -4.94 -2.49
N ILE A 86 3.14 -4.96 -3.64
CA ILE A 86 3.94 -3.83 -4.11
C ILE A 86 3.04 -2.62 -4.38
N SER A 87 1.89 -2.84 -5.01
CA SER A 87 0.94 -1.78 -5.33
C SER A 87 0.44 -1.06 -4.07
N ALA A 88 0.13 -1.79 -3.00
CA ALA A 88 -0.31 -1.19 -1.76
C ALA A 88 0.73 -0.23 -1.19
N ILE A 89 2.00 -0.62 -1.18
CA ILE A 89 3.10 0.24 -0.73
C ILE A 89 3.30 1.42 -1.68
N ASP A 90 3.30 1.18 -2.98
CA ASP A 90 3.54 2.21 -3.99
C ASP A 90 2.46 3.31 -3.95
N ILE A 91 1.20 2.93 -3.80
CA ILE A 91 0.10 3.90 -3.64
C ILE A 91 0.35 4.80 -2.43
N ALA A 92 0.76 4.23 -1.30
CA ALA A 92 1.07 5.00 -0.10
C ALA A 92 2.25 5.96 -0.30
N LEU A 93 3.29 5.53 -1.03
CA LEU A 93 4.43 6.38 -1.35
C LEU A 93 4.03 7.56 -2.24
N TRP A 94 3.22 7.34 -3.25
CA TRP A 94 2.71 8.42 -4.11
C TRP A 94 1.79 9.36 -3.35
N ASP A 95 1.01 8.85 -2.40
CA ASP A 95 0.19 9.69 -1.52
C ASP A 95 1.08 10.64 -0.68
N ILE A 96 2.18 10.13 -0.14
CA ILE A 96 3.16 10.96 0.59
C ILE A 96 3.76 12.03 -0.33
N MET A 97 4.19 11.64 -1.53
CA MET A 97 4.79 12.57 -2.49
C MET A 97 3.81 13.68 -2.87
N GLY A 98 2.55 13.32 -3.12
CA GLY A 98 1.50 14.29 -3.43
C GLY A 98 1.28 15.28 -2.29
N LYS A 99 1.21 14.79 -1.06
CA LYS A 99 1.07 15.63 0.13
C LYS A 99 2.27 16.54 0.36
N ALA A 100 3.48 15.99 0.18
CA ALA A 100 4.71 16.74 0.37
C ALA A 100 4.87 17.88 -0.65
N LEU A 101 4.48 17.66 -1.88
CA LEU A 101 4.56 18.64 -2.96
C LEU A 101 3.28 19.47 -3.09
N LYS A 102 2.24 19.17 -2.31
CA LYS A 102 0.91 19.80 -2.41
C LYS A 102 0.34 19.71 -3.82
N MET A 103 0.52 18.55 -4.45
CA MET A 103 0.06 18.27 -5.80
C MET A 103 -0.78 17.00 -5.81
N PRO A 104 -1.83 16.92 -6.63
CA PRO A 104 -2.55 15.66 -6.81
C PRO A 104 -1.64 14.63 -7.52
N VAL A 105 -1.86 13.35 -7.24
CA VAL A 105 -1.01 12.27 -7.76
C VAL A 105 -0.96 12.25 -9.28
N HIS A 106 -2.09 12.52 -9.96
CA HIS A 106 -2.11 12.55 -11.43
C HIS A 106 -1.17 13.60 -12.02
N ALA A 107 -0.98 14.73 -11.36
CA ALA A 107 -0.05 15.76 -11.80
C ALA A 107 1.42 15.29 -11.66
N LEU A 108 1.72 14.51 -10.61
CA LEU A 108 3.05 13.92 -10.41
C LEU A 108 3.38 12.88 -11.49
N LEU A 109 2.37 12.20 -12.01
CA LEU A 109 2.54 11.20 -13.06
C LEU A 109 2.60 11.81 -14.46
N GLY A 110 2.62 13.16 -14.57
CA GLY A 110 2.66 13.84 -15.85
C GLY A 110 1.32 13.94 -16.57
N GLY A 111 0.23 13.59 -15.90
CA GLY A 111 -1.12 13.74 -16.43
C GLY A 111 -1.61 15.18 -16.33
N ALA A 112 -2.23 15.66 -17.35
CA ALA A 112 -2.84 16.99 -17.35
C ALA A 112 -4.14 17.00 -16.54
#